data_0cc960390a51af10d9504402c796e674
#
_entry.id   0cc960390a51af10d9504402c796e674
#
_cell.length_a   1.000
_cell.length_b   1.000
_cell.length_c   1.000
_cell.angle_alpha   90.00
_cell.angle_beta   90.00
_cell.angle_gamma   90.00
#
_symmetry.space_group_name_H-M   'P 1'
#
loop_
_entity.id
_entity.type
_entity.pdbx_description
1 polymer ?
#
loop_
_entity_poly.entity_id
_entity_poly.type
_entity_poly.pdbx_seq_one_letter_code
_entity_poly.pdbx_strand_id
1 'polypeptide(L)'
;MRLNIPNHKFNDFSPDLEKKLNLMAEHVLSDQKEDILNINLKFVSSFEMKKLNKEFRNKSSDTNVLSFPASKEIQEISGELGDIAMSIPYIKTESQNLNRDVEDHMMHLLAHGILHLLGFDHKQDKDACIMESQEIKYLKNFKIANPYKL
;
A
#
# COMPACT_ATOMS: atom_id res chain seq x y z
N MET A 1 -14.26 1.44 9.91
CA MET A 1 -13.07 0.88 9.26
C MET A 1 -12.05 1.96 9.02
N ARG A 2 -10.76 1.65 9.22
CA ARG A 2 -9.70 2.65 9.09
C ARG A 2 -9.14 2.80 7.68
N LEU A 3 -9.47 1.89 6.79
CA LEU A 3 -9.10 2.00 5.37
C LEU A 3 -10.32 2.44 4.58
N ASN A 4 -10.24 3.61 3.96
CA ASN A 4 -11.28 4.15 3.10
C ASN A 4 -10.89 3.96 1.64
N ILE A 5 -11.75 3.30 0.85
CA ILE A 5 -11.52 3.04 -0.57
C ILE A 5 -12.69 3.65 -1.35
N PRO A 6 -12.59 4.94 -1.72
CA PRO A 6 -13.70 5.62 -2.40
C PRO A 6 -13.88 5.14 -3.84
N ASN A 7 -15.14 5.07 -4.26
CA ASN A 7 -15.55 4.88 -5.66
C ASN A 7 -14.93 3.66 -6.36
N HIS A 8 -14.60 2.60 -5.61
CA HIS A 8 -14.02 1.41 -6.20
C HIS A 8 -15.04 0.28 -6.31
N LYS A 9 -15.01 -0.40 -7.45
CA LYS A 9 -15.79 -1.61 -7.69
C LYS A 9 -14.83 -2.80 -7.77
N PHE A 10 -15.07 -3.78 -6.91
CA PHE A 10 -14.22 -4.98 -6.80
C PHE A 10 -14.63 -6.11 -7.74
N ASN A 11 -15.27 -5.79 -8.88
CA ASN A 11 -15.87 -6.79 -9.78
C ASN A 11 -14.86 -7.77 -10.38
N ASP A 12 -13.62 -7.32 -10.58
CA ASP A 12 -12.55 -8.13 -11.19
C ASP A 12 -11.74 -8.93 -10.17
N PHE A 13 -12.13 -8.88 -8.89
CA PHE A 13 -11.37 -9.48 -7.80
C PHE A 13 -12.26 -10.43 -6.99
N SER A 14 -11.63 -11.20 -6.10
CA SER A 14 -12.38 -12.09 -5.23
C SER A 14 -13.31 -11.28 -4.29
N PRO A 15 -14.45 -11.87 -3.87
CA PRO A 15 -15.41 -11.15 -3.03
C PRO A 15 -14.86 -10.69 -1.70
N ASP A 16 -13.78 -11.31 -1.21
CA ASP A 16 -13.19 -11.01 0.09
C ASP A 16 -11.97 -10.08 0.05
N LEU A 17 -11.59 -9.58 -1.15
CA LEU A 17 -10.40 -8.74 -1.26
C LEU A 17 -10.52 -7.45 -0.43
N GLU A 18 -11.66 -6.76 -0.51
CA GLU A 18 -11.88 -5.53 0.25
C GLU A 18 -11.71 -5.79 1.75
N LYS A 19 -12.27 -6.89 2.24
CA LYS A 19 -12.14 -7.28 3.63
C LYS A 19 -10.70 -7.55 4.00
N LYS A 20 -9.95 -8.27 3.16
CA LYS A 20 -8.53 -8.55 3.39
C LYS A 20 -7.70 -7.27 3.45
N LEU A 21 -7.94 -6.33 2.54
CA LEU A 21 -7.24 -5.05 2.53
C LEU A 21 -7.51 -4.27 3.83
N ASN A 22 -8.77 -4.23 4.25
CA ASN A 22 -9.13 -3.59 5.52
C ASN A 22 -8.45 -4.26 6.72
N LEU A 23 -8.42 -5.59 6.75
CA LEU A 23 -7.76 -6.34 7.83
C LEU A 23 -6.26 -6.08 7.84
N MET A 24 -5.62 -5.98 6.68
CA MET A 24 -4.19 -5.65 6.60
C MET A 24 -3.93 -4.27 7.21
N ALA A 25 -4.72 -3.26 6.83
CA ALA A 25 -4.56 -1.91 7.36
C ALA A 25 -4.75 -1.90 8.89
N GLU A 26 -5.79 -2.56 9.38
CA GLU A 26 -6.04 -2.69 10.82
C GLU A 26 -4.85 -3.32 11.54
N HIS A 27 -4.34 -4.41 10.97
CA HIS A 27 -3.25 -5.16 11.58
C HIS A 27 -1.96 -4.33 11.67
N VAL A 28 -1.58 -3.68 10.56
CA VAL A 28 -0.36 -2.86 10.53
C VAL A 28 -0.48 -1.67 11.48
N LEU A 29 -1.60 -0.95 11.42
CA LEU A 29 -1.80 0.23 12.27
C LEU A 29 -1.82 -0.14 13.75
N SER A 30 -2.49 -1.22 14.12
CA SER A 30 -2.54 -1.68 15.51
C SER A 30 -1.17 -2.10 16.02
N ASP A 31 -0.42 -2.85 15.22
CA ASP A 31 0.93 -3.29 15.59
C ASP A 31 1.88 -2.10 15.76
N GLN A 32 1.71 -1.07 14.92
CA GLN A 32 2.53 0.14 14.99
C GLN A 32 1.96 1.18 15.97
N LYS A 33 0.91 0.83 16.69
CA LYS A 33 0.26 1.66 17.72
C LYS A 33 -0.33 2.97 17.19
N GLU A 34 -0.83 2.93 15.97
CA GLU A 34 -1.50 4.07 15.32
C GLU A 34 -3.03 3.85 15.28
N ASP A 35 -3.62 3.64 16.47
CA ASP A 35 -4.99 3.16 16.60
C ASP A 35 -6.08 4.14 16.17
N ILE A 36 -5.76 5.43 16.11
CA ILE A 36 -6.76 6.47 15.83
C ILE A 36 -6.67 7.03 14.41
N LEU A 37 -5.69 6.61 13.62
CA LEU A 37 -5.48 7.16 12.29
C LEU A 37 -6.15 6.31 11.20
N ASN A 38 -6.58 6.98 10.15
CA ASN A 38 -7.24 6.38 8.98
C ASN A 38 -6.38 6.58 7.74
N ILE A 39 -6.59 5.73 6.75
CA ILE A 39 -5.87 5.77 5.48
C ILE A 39 -6.86 5.80 4.34
N ASN A 40 -6.59 6.60 3.32
CA ASN A 40 -7.34 6.58 2.06
C ASN A 40 -6.55 5.79 1.02
N LEU A 41 -7.19 4.78 0.42
CA LEU A 41 -6.62 3.99 -0.65
C LEU A 41 -7.42 4.25 -1.92
N LYS A 42 -6.73 4.70 -2.97
CA LYS A 42 -7.35 4.99 -4.25
C LYS A 42 -6.74 4.12 -5.34
N PHE A 43 -7.61 3.48 -6.14
CA PHE A 43 -7.17 2.77 -7.33
C PHE A 43 -7.24 3.74 -8.50
N VAL A 44 -6.14 3.86 -9.23
CA VAL A 44 -6.01 4.83 -10.31
C VAL A 44 -5.66 4.13 -11.63
N SER A 45 -5.95 4.82 -12.75
CA SER A 45 -5.53 4.35 -14.06
C SER A 45 -4.04 4.61 -14.26
N SER A 46 -3.46 3.99 -15.29
CA SER A 46 -2.05 4.25 -15.66
C SER A 46 -1.84 5.72 -15.99
N PHE A 47 -2.81 6.36 -16.65
CA PHE A 47 -2.74 7.78 -16.97
C PHE A 47 -2.66 8.64 -15.70
N GLU A 48 -3.55 8.40 -14.74
CA GLU A 48 -3.54 9.11 -13.47
C GLU A 48 -2.26 8.86 -12.68
N MET A 49 -1.78 7.61 -12.67
CA MET A 49 -0.56 7.27 -11.94
C MET A 49 0.67 7.97 -12.54
N LYS A 50 0.75 8.07 -13.88
CA LYS A 50 1.82 8.82 -14.54
C LYS A 50 1.81 10.28 -14.13
N LYS A 51 0.62 10.89 -14.04
CA LYS A 51 0.47 12.27 -13.58
C LYS A 51 0.95 12.44 -12.13
N LEU A 52 0.50 11.56 -11.25
CA LEU A 52 0.89 11.60 -9.83
C LEU A 52 2.39 11.40 -9.67
N ASN A 53 2.96 10.45 -10.38
CA ASN A 53 4.38 10.15 -10.31
C ASN A 53 5.23 11.32 -10.85
N LYS A 54 4.76 11.97 -11.91
CA LYS A 54 5.42 13.17 -12.46
C LYS A 54 5.36 14.32 -11.46
N GLU A 55 4.19 14.58 -10.88
CA GLU A 55 3.98 15.68 -9.96
C GLU A 55 4.77 15.52 -8.67
N PHE A 56 4.80 14.33 -8.08
CA PHE A 56 5.37 14.11 -6.75
C PHE A 56 6.76 13.49 -6.73
N ARG A 57 7.17 12.81 -7.81
CA ARG A 57 8.50 12.18 -7.88
C ARG A 57 9.30 12.60 -9.10
N ASN A 58 8.75 13.47 -9.93
CA ASN A 58 9.37 13.98 -11.16
C ASN A 58 9.73 12.85 -12.16
N LYS A 59 8.93 11.78 -12.17
CA LYS A 59 9.09 10.64 -13.07
C LYS A 59 7.84 10.51 -13.93
N SER A 60 7.97 10.58 -15.26
CA SER A 60 6.85 10.53 -16.20
C SER A 60 6.44 9.09 -16.55
N SER A 61 6.51 8.17 -15.61
CA SER A 61 6.21 6.76 -15.83
C SER A 61 5.13 6.27 -14.87
N ASP A 62 4.46 5.18 -15.25
CA ASP A 62 3.56 4.46 -14.36
C ASP A 62 4.37 3.78 -13.25
N THR A 63 3.73 3.45 -12.15
CA THR A 63 4.33 2.70 -11.04
C THR A 63 3.23 1.91 -10.32
N ASN A 64 3.61 1.03 -9.41
CA ASN A 64 2.65 0.19 -8.70
C ASN A 64 1.91 0.93 -7.59
N VAL A 65 2.62 1.60 -6.70
CA VAL A 65 2.05 2.25 -5.52
C VAL A 65 2.80 3.54 -5.20
N LEU A 66 2.04 4.56 -4.78
CA LEU A 66 2.58 5.81 -4.24
C LEU A 66 1.92 6.10 -2.91
N SER A 67 2.70 6.60 -1.96
CA SER A 67 2.23 6.97 -0.62
C SER A 67 2.44 8.46 -0.38
N PHE A 68 1.42 9.12 0.13
CA PHE A 68 1.40 10.57 0.40
C PHE A 68 1.07 10.80 1.88
N PRO A 69 2.08 10.86 2.77
CA PRO A 69 1.83 11.10 4.19
C PRO A 69 1.19 12.46 4.42
N ALA A 70 0.19 12.50 5.27
CA ALA A 70 -0.38 13.77 5.73
C ALA A 70 0.59 14.44 6.71
N SER A 71 0.56 15.78 6.78
CA SER A 71 1.32 16.50 7.78
C SER A 71 0.84 16.14 9.19
N LYS A 72 1.69 16.34 10.19
CA LYS A 72 1.30 16.07 11.59
C LYS A 72 0.09 16.90 11.99
N GLU A 73 0.00 18.15 11.50
CA GLU A 73 -1.15 19.01 11.78
C GLU A 73 -2.44 18.42 11.23
N ILE A 74 -2.42 17.94 9.99
CA ILE A 74 -3.59 17.29 9.38
C ILE A 74 -3.93 16.01 10.13
N GLN A 75 -2.94 15.21 10.52
CA GLN A 75 -3.18 13.99 11.30
C GLN A 75 -3.90 14.29 12.61
N GLU A 76 -3.49 15.33 13.31
CA GLU A 76 -4.09 15.73 14.58
C GLU A 76 -5.52 16.26 14.42
N ILE A 77 -5.79 17.00 13.34
CA ILE A 77 -7.10 17.61 13.10
C ILE A 77 -8.09 16.61 12.51
N SER A 78 -7.67 15.85 11.48
CA SER A 78 -8.58 15.00 10.71
C SER A 78 -8.51 13.51 11.07
N GLY A 79 -7.46 13.08 11.74
CA GLY A 79 -7.22 11.66 12.03
C GLY A 79 -6.77 10.87 10.80
N GLU A 80 -6.34 11.54 9.74
CA GLU A 80 -5.86 10.86 8.52
C GLU A 80 -4.35 10.74 8.52
N LEU A 81 -3.86 9.51 8.36
CA LEU A 81 -2.43 9.24 8.26
C LEU A 81 -1.89 9.66 6.89
N GLY A 82 -2.67 9.46 5.85
CA GLY A 82 -2.30 9.84 4.50
C GLY A 82 -3.06 9.07 3.44
N ASP A 83 -2.60 9.22 2.20
CA ASP A 83 -3.22 8.61 1.03
C ASP A 83 -2.26 7.63 0.34
N ILE A 84 -2.82 6.57 -0.20
CA ILE A 84 -2.10 5.58 -1.01
C ILE A 84 -2.81 5.48 -2.36
N ALA A 85 -2.06 5.55 -3.45
CA ALA A 85 -2.57 5.33 -4.81
C ALA A 85 -1.96 4.07 -5.38
N MET A 86 -2.79 3.20 -5.96
CA MET A 86 -2.36 1.96 -6.63
C MET A 86 -2.80 1.98 -8.09
N SER A 87 -1.88 1.67 -9.00
CA SER A 87 -2.18 1.49 -10.42
C SER A 87 -2.49 0.02 -10.66
N ILE A 88 -3.77 -0.32 -10.77
CA ILE A 88 -4.19 -1.71 -10.98
C ILE A 88 -3.63 -2.29 -12.28
N PRO A 89 -3.64 -1.57 -13.43
CA PRO A 89 -3.03 -2.11 -14.65
C PRO A 89 -1.56 -2.47 -14.48
N TYR A 90 -0.79 -1.59 -13.82
CA TYR A 90 0.62 -1.84 -13.56
C TYR A 90 0.80 -3.05 -12.64
N ILE A 91 0.01 -3.12 -11.57
CA ILE A 91 0.07 -4.21 -10.59
C ILE A 91 -0.23 -5.56 -11.25
N LYS A 92 -1.24 -5.63 -12.13
CA LYS A 92 -1.59 -6.85 -12.85
C LYS A 92 -0.42 -7.34 -13.71
N THR A 93 0.20 -6.44 -14.48
CA THR A 93 1.35 -6.77 -15.32
C THR A 93 2.53 -7.21 -14.48
N GLU A 94 2.83 -6.46 -13.42
CA GLU A 94 3.95 -6.77 -12.54
C GLU A 94 3.78 -8.12 -11.86
N SER A 95 2.57 -8.43 -11.37
CA SER A 95 2.31 -9.72 -10.72
C SER A 95 2.48 -10.89 -11.69
N GLN A 96 2.09 -10.73 -12.95
CA GLN A 96 2.32 -11.74 -13.98
C GLN A 96 3.82 -11.94 -14.22
N ASN A 97 4.57 -10.86 -14.34
CA ASN A 97 6.03 -10.93 -14.57
C ASN A 97 6.76 -11.56 -13.40
N LEU A 98 6.27 -11.35 -12.18
CA LEU A 98 6.85 -11.92 -10.97
C LEU A 98 6.30 -13.31 -10.64
N ASN A 99 5.36 -13.80 -11.43
CA ASN A 99 4.68 -15.08 -11.21
C ASN A 99 4.04 -15.13 -9.81
N ARG A 100 3.34 -14.07 -9.45
CA ARG A 100 2.66 -13.92 -8.15
C ARG A 100 1.17 -13.73 -8.35
N ASP A 101 0.39 -14.14 -7.36
CA ASP A 101 -1.04 -13.83 -7.33
C ASP A 101 -1.25 -12.32 -7.20
N VAL A 102 -2.15 -11.76 -8.03
CA VAL A 102 -2.36 -10.31 -8.07
C VAL A 102 -2.88 -9.76 -6.74
N GLU A 103 -3.77 -10.49 -6.06
CA GLU A 103 -4.33 -10.03 -4.79
C GLU A 103 -3.30 -10.10 -3.67
N ASP A 104 -2.46 -11.14 -3.65
CA ASP A 104 -1.33 -11.22 -2.72
C ASP A 104 -0.36 -10.08 -2.95
N HIS A 105 -0.11 -9.72 -4.20
CA HIS A 105 0.77 -8.61 -4.54
C HIS A 105 0.17 -7.27 -4.07
N MET A 106 -1.16 -7.10 -4.21
CA MET A 106 -1.85 -5.92 -3.69
C MET A 106 -1.74 -5.83 -2.17
N MET A 107 -1.87 -6.95 -1.47
CA MET A 107 -1.70 -7.01 -0.01
C MET A 107 -0.29 -6.56 0.38
N HIS A 108 0.72 -7.04 -0.33
CA HIS A 108 2.10 -6.65 -0.11
C HIS A 108 2.29 -5.14 -0.32
N LEU A 109 1.79 -4.61 -1.43
CA LEU A 109 1.92 -3.19 -1.75
C LEU A 109 1.18 -2.30 -0.75
N LEU A 110 0.04 -2.77 -0.24
CA LEU A 110 -0.67 -2.03 0.80
C LEU A 110 0.15 -1.95 2.08
N ALA A 111 0.68 -3.07 2.56
CA ALA A 111 1.54 -3.07 3.75
C ALA A 111 2.75 -2.16 3.55
N HIS A 112 3.40 -2.25 2.39
CA HIS A 112 4.54 -1.41 2.02
C HIS A 112 4.17 0.08 2.05
N GLY A 113 3.03 0.42 1.43
CA GLY A 113 2.55 1.81 1.39
C GLY A 113 2.22 2.37 2.77
N ILE A 114 1.60 1.57 3.63
CA ILE A 114 1.28 1.99 5.00
C ILE A 114 2.57 2.24 5.79
N LEU A 115 3.57 1.36 5.66
CA LEU A 115 4.85 1.56 6.33
C LEU A 115 5.54 2.84 5.88
N HIS A 116 5.45 3.19 4.58
CA HIS A 116 5.94 4.49 4.09
C HIS A 116 5.19 5.65 4.75
N LEU A 117 3.88 5.56 4.89
CA LEU A 117 3.10 6.60 5.57
C LEU A 117 3.55 6.78 7.04
N LEU A 118 4.03 5.71 7.66
CA LEU A 118 4.51 5.73 9.04
C LEU A 118 5.98 6.14 9.17
N GLY A 119 6.64 6.46 8.06
CA GLY A 119 8.00 6.98 8.05
C GLY A 119 9.10 5.97 7.75
N PHE A 120 8.74 4.70 7.52
CA PHE A 120 9.72 3.71 7.04
C PHE A 120 10.14 4.05 5.61
N ASP A 121 11.41 3.83 5.27
CA ASP A 121 11.86 3.96 3.89
C ASP A 121 12.91 2.88 3.57
N HIS A 122 13.36 2.86 2.32
CA HIS A 122 14.32 1.85 1.85
C HIS A 122 15.47 2.46 1.05
N LYS A 123 15.83 3.69 1.37
CA LYS A 123 16.92 4.41 0.68
C LYS A 123 18.29 3.83 1.01
N GLN A 124 18.46 3.34 2.25
CA GLN A 124 19.70 2.71 2.69
C GLN A 124 19.42 1.22 2.96
N ASP A 125 20.44 0.39 2.81
CA ASP A 125 20.30 -1.06 2.99
C ASP A 125 19.76 -1.45 4.36
N LYS A 126 20.21 -0.76 5.40
CA LYS A 126 19.74 -1.01 6.78
C LYS A 126 18.25 -0.72 6.91
N ASP A 127 17.80 0.42 6.37
CA ASP A 127 16.41 0.84 6.42
C ASP A 127 15.53 -0.09 5.59
N ALA A 128 16.02 -0.49 4.42
CA ALA A 128 15.32 -1.45 3.56
C ALA A 128 15.13 -2.77 4.28
N CYS A 129 16.15 -3.26 4.97
CA CYS A 129 16.09 -4.52 5.71
C CYS A 129 15.04 -4.48 6.81
N ILE A 130 14.97 -3.37 7.55
CA ILE A 130 13.98 -3.16 8.61
C ILE A 130 12.57 -3.13 8.03
N MET A 131 12.38 -2.35 6.97
CA MET A 131 11.06 -2.22 6.32
C MET A 131 10.59 -3.56 5.73
N GLU A 132 11.46 -4.26 5.02
CA GLU A 132 11.15 -5.57 4.43
C GLU A 132 10.80 -6.61 5.49
N SER A 133 11.50 -6.61 6.63
CA SER A 133 11.19 -7.55 7.71
C SER A 133 9.80 -7.28 8.30
N GLN A 134 9.36 -6.03 8.37
CA GLN A 134 8.01 -5.69 8.79
C GLN A 134 6.97 -6.18 7.77
N GLU A 135 7.22 -5.96 6.48
CA GLU A 135 6.34 -6.42 5.42
C GLU A 135 6.17 -7.94 5.47
N ILE A 136 7.26 -8.68 5.62
CA ILE A 136 7.24 -10.14 5.72
C ILE A 136 6.39 -10.59 6.91
N LYS A 137 6.57 -9.94 8.06
CA LYS A 137 5.81 -10.24 9.27
C LYS A 137 4.31 -10.08 9.05
N TYR A 138 3.90 -8.96 8.45
CA TYR A 138 2.47 -8.70 8.21
C TYR A 138 1.87 -9.64 7.19
N LEU A 139 2.58 -9.91 6.10
CA LEU A 139 2.12 -10.83 5.07
C LEU A 139 1.94 -12.26 5.60
N LYS A 140 2.78 -12.69 6.52
CA LYS A 140 2.70 -14.01 7.12
C LYS A 140 1.36 -14.26 7.80
N ASN A 141 0.77 -13.22 8.40
CA ASN A 141 -0.54 -13.34 9.05
C ASN A 141 -1.67 -13.65 8.07
N PHE A 142 -1.46 -13.38 6.80
CA PHE A 142 -2.42 -13.66 5.73
C PHE A 142 -2.01 -14.87 4.90
N LYS A 143 -1.01 -15.63 5.37
CA LYS A 143 -0.48 -16.82 4.67
C LYS A 143 0.10 -16.47 3.30
N ILE A 144 0.66 -15.27 3.18
CA ILE A 144 1.32 -14.82 1.96
C ILE A 144 2.82 -15.03 2.14
N ALA A 145 3.44 -15.71 1.18
CA ALA A 145 4.87 -16.03 1.21
C ALA A 145 5.72 -14.78 1.14
N ASN A 146 6.94 -14.87 1.68
CA ASN A 146 7.91 -13.79 1.65
C ASN A 146 8.17 -13.34 0.20
N PRO A 147 7.83 -12.09 -0.16
CA PRO A 147 7.97 -11.62 -1.55
C PRO A 147 9.42 -11.40 -1.98
N TYR A 148 10.36 -11.37 -1.04
CA TYR A 148 11.78 -11.15 -1.29
C TYR A 148 12.58 -12.45 -1.40
N LYS A 149 11.93 -13.57 -1.23
CA LYS A 149 12.55 -14.89 -1.29
C LYS A 149 12.21 -15.55 -2.62
N LEU A 150 13.22 -15.91 -3.37
CA LEU A 150 13.06 -16.62 -4.65
C LEU A 150 12.85 -18.13 -4.44
#